data_0ab4092753ff9e73391c997f9d9cb693
#
_entry.id   0ab4092753ff9e73391c997f9d9cb693
#
_cell.length_a   1.000
_cell.length_b   1.000
_cell.length_c   1.000
_cell.angle_alpha   90.00
_cell.angle_beta   90.00
_cell.angle_gamma   90.00
#
_symmetry.space_group_name_H-M   'P 1'
#
loop_
_entity.id
_entity.type
_entity.pdbx_description
1 polymer ?
#
loop_
_entity_poly.entity_id
_entity_poly.type
_entity_poly.pdbx_seq_one_letter_code
_entity_poly.pdbx_strand_id
1 'polypeptide(L)'
;AARIVEHFGSDTLDVLSLSPHRLTEISGIGRKKAEAIGMSYAELSDMRELMVYLESHGVSANYAPKLQAQYGATAMKRIQENPYSLASDITCIGFRTADKIALATGMDGACEERIKAGLEYALNQAASAGHTCVPEELLLRETVRLLQVSSSVVNDVFQKLLAEDMLRTEEVGGLRLIYPEYLYQAEVQTSKRLLKLRDLADALEKVNVDKIIGQWESEAGIVLAEAQKEAIHA
;
A
#
# COMPACT_ATOMS: atom_id res chain seq x y z
N ALA A 1 -38.46 -3.38 10.82
CA ALA A 1 -38.39 -1.91 10.64
C ALA A 1 -39.74 -1.23 10.99
N ALA A 2 -40.88 -1.63 10.35
CA ALA A 2 -42.18 -0.95 10.55
C ALA A 2 -42.58 -0.81 12.05
N ARG A 3 -42.52 -1.89 12.83
CA ARG A 3 -42.86 -1.88 14.27
C ARG A 3 -41.98 -0.95 15.13
N ILE A 4 -40.72 -0.72 14.71
CA ILE A 4 -39.83 0.20 15.41
C ILE A 4 -40.28 1.64 15.15
N VAL A 5 -40.55 1.97 13.90
CA VAL A 5 -41.01 3.30 13.49
C VAL A 5 -42.40 3.61 14.09
N GLU A 6 -43.29 2.62 14.13
CA GLU A 6 -44.61 2.77 14.73
C GLU A 6 -44.53 3.04 16.25
N HIS A 7 -43.58 2.42 16.96
CA HIS A 7 -43.43 2.57 18.40
C HIS A 7 -42.74 3.87 18.82
N PHE A 8 -41.69 4.26 18.10
CA PHE A 8 -40.83 5.40 18.45
C PHE A 8 -41.09 6.67 17.59
N GLY A 9 -41.83 6.56 16.51
CA GLY A 9 -42.18 7.69 15.63
C GLY A 9 -40.94 8.49 15.18
N SER A 10 -40.95 9.78 15.44
CA SER A 10 -39.82 10.70 15.15
C SER A 10 -38.52 10.34 15.84
N ASP A 11 -38.59 9.70 17.02
CA ASP A 11 -37.41 9.40 17.86
C ASP A 11 -36.69 8.11 17.43
N THR A 12 -37.21 7.44 16.37
CA THR A 12 -36.67 6.15 15.90
C THR A 12 -35.15 6.20 15.64
N LEU A 13 -34.66 7.24 14.97
CA LEU A 13 -33.25 7.35 14.61
C LEU A 13 -32.38 7.64 15.84
N ASP A 14 -32.87 8.44 16.77
CA ASP A 14 -32.18 8.72 18.02
C ASP A 14 -32.10 7.49 18.93
N VAL A 15 -33.18 6.71 18.97
CA VAL A 15 -33.17 5.43 19.70
C VAL A 15 -32.19 4.44 19.09
N LEU A 16 -32.13 4.33 17.76
CA LEU A 16 -31.20 3.44 17.06
C LEU A 16 -29.73 3.83 17.28
N SER A 17 -29.43 5.14 17.30
CA SER A 17 -28.07 5.65 17.44
C SER A 17 -27.59 5.77 18.89
N LEU A 18 -28.43 6.35 19.78
CA LEU A 18 -28.01 6.72 21.13
C LEU A 18 -28.44 5.73 22.21
N SER A 19 -29.54 4.99 21.97
CA SER A 19 -30.16 4.17 23.02
C SER A 19 -30.74 2.86 22.44
N PRO A 20 -29.95 2.03 21.76
CA PRO A 20 -30.47 0.79 21.12
C PRO A 20 -31.11 -0.20 22.11
N HIS A 21 -30.75 -0.13 23.38
CA HIS A 21 -31.36 -0.94 24.43
C HIS A 21 -32.88 -0.70 24.59
N ARG A 22 -33.37 0.50 24.25
CA ARG A 22 -34.80 0.82 24.27
C ARG A 22 -35.62 0.01 23.25
N LEU A 23 -34.99 -0.55 22.24
CA LEU A 23 -35.66 -1.46 21.31
C LEU A 23 -36.26 -2.67 22.02
N THR A 24 -35.82 -3.02 23.22
CA THR A 24 -36.40 -4.07 24.05
C THR A 24 -37.81 -3.75 24.55
N GLU A 25 -38.24 -2.46 24.48
CA GLU A 25 -39.62 -2.05 24.78
C GLU A 25 -40.62 -2.67 23.79
N ILE A 26 -40.12 -3.10 22.62
CA ILE A 26 -40.94 -3.72 21.57
C ILE A 26 -41.00 -5.23 21.79
N SER A 27 -42.23 -5.77 21.94
CA SER A 27 -42.44 -7.22 22.08
C SER A 27 -41.77 -8.01 20.93
N GLY A 28 -40.95 -9.00 21.29
CA GLY A 28 -40.21 -9.85 20.33
C GLY A 28 -38.84 -9.31 19.92
N ILE A 29 -38.36 -8.22 20.52
CA ILE A 29 -36.99 -7.74 20.42
C ILE A 29 -36.32 -7.92 21.79
N GLY A 30 -35.55 -9.00 21.93
CA GLY A 30 -34.72 -9.21 23.12
C GLY A 30 -33.40 -8.44 23.03
N ARG A 31 -32.65 -8.38 24.16
CA ARG A 31 -31.41 -7.60 24.30
C ARG A 31 -30.39 -7.85 23.19
N LYS A 32 -30.08 -9.12 22.87
CA LYS A 32 -29.15 -9.48 21.79
C LYS A 32 -29.57 -8.93 20.42
N LYS A 33 -30.88 -8.95 20.15
CA LYS A 33 -31.40 -8.43 18.88
C LYS A 33 -31.40 -6.90 18.85
N ALA A 34 -31.66 -6.25 19.96
CA ALA A 34 -31.57 -4.80 20.11
C ALA A 34 -30.13 -4.31 19.87
N GLU A 35 -29.15 -4.97 20.48
CA GLU A 35 -27.72 -4.69 20.29
C GLU A 35 -27.31 -4.89 18.82
N ALA A 36 -27.70 -6.01 18.18
CA ALA A 36 -27.37 -6.27 16.78
C ALA A 36 -27.99 -5.23 15.82
N ILE A 37 -29.22 -4.78 16.08
CA ILE A 37 -29.86 -3.72 15.28
C ILE A 37 -29.13 -2.39 15.46
N GLY A 38 -28.75 -2.03 16.69
CA GLY A 38 -28.00 -0.82 16.97
C GLY A 38 -26.62 -0.82 16.28
N MET A 39 -25.90 -1.93 16.35
CA MET A 39 -24.61 -2.09 15.67
C MET A 39 -24.75 -1.94 14.14
N SER A 40 -25.72 -2.65 13.53
CA SER A 40 -25.95 -2.50 12.08
C SER A 40 -26.36 -1.09 11.68
N TYR A 41 -27.10 -0.38 12.53
CA TYR A 41 -27.45 1.00 12.26
C TYR A 41 -26.25 1.93 12.36
N ALA A 42 -25.39 1.75 13.39
CA ALA A 42 -24.16 2.51 13.55
C ALA A 42 -23.24 2.33 12.35
N GLU A 43 -23.02 1.08 11.89
CA GLU A 43 -22.21 0.79 10.69
C GLU A 43 -22.75 1.49 9.43
N LEU A 44 -24.05 1.50 9.23
CA LEU A 44 -24.70 2.18 8.10
C LEU A 44 -24.60 3.70 8.22
N SER A 45 -24.70 4.25 9.43
CA SER A 45 -24.56 5.67 9.70
C SER A 45 -23.14 6.16 9.43
N ASP A 46 -22.15 5.43 9.95
CA ASP A 46 -20.72 5.70 9.72
C ASP A 46 -20.38 5.64 8.23
N MET A 47 -20.90 4.64 7.54
CA MET A 47 -20.73 4.50 6.09
C MET A 47 -21.30 5.71 5.34
N ARG A 48 -22.51 6.13 5.70
CA ARG A 48 -23.16 7.29 5.05
C ARG A 48 -22.39 8.58 5.31
N GLU A 49 -21.95 8.80 6.55
CA GLU A 49 -21.16 9.96 6.91
C GLU A 49 -19.85 10.00 6.12
N LEU A 50 -19.17 8.86 6.01
CA LEU A 50 -17.96 8.71 5.23
C LEU A 50 -18.19 8.99 3.74
N MET A 51 -19.31 8.51 3.16
CA MET A 51 -19.68 8.80 1.76
C MET A 51 -19.89 10.30 1.53
N VAL A 52 -20.65 10.96 2.40
CA VAL A 52 -20.90 12.40 2.32
C VAL A 52 -19.61 13.18 2.47
N TYR A 53 -18.76 12.78 3.41
CA TYR A 53 -17.45 13.41 3.62
C TYR A 53 -16.57 13.31 2.37
N LEU A 54 -16.43 12.13 1.78
CA LEU A 54 -15.63 11.95 0.57
C LEU A 54 -16.16 12.79 -0.61
N GLU A 55 -17.47 12.79 -0.84
CA GLU A 55 -18.08 13.56 -1.91
C GLU A 55 -17.92 15.07 -1.70
N SER A 56 -18.06 15.58 -0.48
CA SER A 56 -17.84 16.99 -0.17
C SER A 56 -16.41 17.46 -0.45
N HIS A 57 -15.44 16.52 -0.43
CA HIS A 57 -14.04 16.77 -0.77
C HIS A 57 -13.70 16.36 -2.23
N GLY A 58 -14.71 16.11 -3.06
CA GLY A 58 -14.55 15.80 -4.48
C GLY A 58 -13.93 14.44 -4.75
N VAL A 59 -14.08 13.49 -3.82
CA VAL A 59 -13.65 12.10 -3.92
C VAL A 59 -14.88 11.21 -4.04
N SER A 60 -14.80 10.16 -4.87
CA SER A 60 -15.94 9.26 -5.08
C SER A 60 -16.33 8.54 -3.78
N ALA A 61 -17.63 8.53 -3.46
CA ALA A 61 -18.20 7.75 -2.37
C ALA A 61 -17.96 6.24 -2.50
N ASN A 62 -17.60 5.75 -3.69
CA ASN A 62 -17.28 4.34 -3.93
C ASN A 62 -16.09 3.83 -3.11
N TYR A 63 -15.29 4.72 -2.55
CA TYR A 63 -14.20 4.34 -1.64
C TYR A 63 -14.68 4.06 -0.21
N ALA A 64 -15.85 4.56 0.21
CA ALA A 64 -16.36 4.41 1.56
C ALA A 64 -16.48 2.95 2.02
N PRO A 65 -17.02 2.00 1.23
CA PRO A 65 -17.07 0.59 1.64
C PRO A 65 -15.69 -0.02 1.93
N LYS A 66 -14.67 0.35 1.15
CA LYS A 66 -13.30 -0.14 1.34
C LYS A 66 -12.66 0.44 2.58
N LEU A 67 -12.86 1.75 2.81
CA LEU A 67 -12.39 2.46 4.01
C LEU A 67 -13.04 1.89 5.26
N GLN A 68 -14.35 1.66 5.22
CA GLN A 68 -15.08 1.06 6.33
C GLN A 68 -14.63 -0.39 6.61
N ALA A 69 -14.39 -1.18 5.57
CA ALA A 69 -13.90 -2.55 5.72
C ALA A 69 -12.49 -2.61 6.34
N GLN A 70 -11.62 -1.63 6.02
CA GLN A 70 -10.25 -1.57 6.49
C GLN A 70 -10.13 -0.98 7.90
N TYR A 71 -10.85 0.11 8.19
CA TYR A 71 -10.68 0.90 9.41
C TYR A 71 -11.89 0.92 10.35
N GLY A 72 -13.04 0.38 9.91
CA GLY A 72 -14.27 0.38 10.70
C GLY A 72 -14.68 1.79 11.14
N ALA A 73 -15.13 1.93 12.38
CA ALA A 73 -15.54 3.20 12.98
C ALA A 73 -14.41 4.25 13.05
N THR A 74 -13.14 3.86 12.86
CA THR A 74 -12.00 4.81 12.89
C THR A 74 -11.68 5.41 11.52
N ALA A 75 -12.39 5.03 10.46
CA ALA A 75 -12.11 5.45 9.08
C ALA A 75 -12.07 6.97 8.93
N MET A 76 -13.06 7.70 9.45
CA MET A 76 -13.12 9.15 9.39
C MET A 76 -11.92 9.81 10.06
N LYS A 77 -11.58 9.34 11.27
CA LYS A 77 -10.44 9.85 12.04
C LYS A 77 -9.11 9.62 11.30
N ARG A 78 -8.92 8.42 10.73
CA ARG A 78 -7.72 8.09 9.94
C ARG A 78 -7.55 8.99 8.74
N ILE A 79 -8.62 9.26 8.01
CA ILE A 79 -8.60 10.16 6.84
C ILE A 79 -8.22 11.58 7.26
N GLN A 80 -8.72 12.05 8.40
CA GLN A 80 -8.44 13.40 8.88
C GLN A 80 -7.02 13.55 9.46
N GLU A 81 -6.50 12.52 10.13
CA GLU A 81 -5.15 12.54 10.73
C GLU A 81 -4.04 12.38 9.69
N ASN A 82 -4.18 11.41 8.78
CA ASN A 82 -3.17 11.14 7.75
C ASN A 82 -3.79 10.55 6.48
N PRO A 83 -4.26 11.39 5.55
CA PRO A 83 -4.82 10.93 4.27
C PRO A 83 -3.87 10.08 3.44
N TYR A 84 -2.55 10.28 3.58
CA TYR A 84 -1.55 9.57 2.76
C TYR A 84 -1.42 8.10 3.15
N SER A 85 -1.76 7.72 4.37
CA SER A 85 -1.83 6.31 4.77
C SER A 85 -2.82 5.50 3.94
N LEU A 86 -3.83 6.16 3.35
CA LEU A 86 -4.81 5.52 2.46
C LEU A 86 -4.16 4.94 1.20
N ALA A 87 -3.08 5.57 0.72
CA ALA A 87 -2.39 5.13 -0.49
C ALA A 87 -1.57 3.86 -0.27
N SER A 88 -1.11 3.61 0.96
CA SER A 88 -0.42 2.36 1.33
C SER A 88 -1.39 1.25 1.74
N ASP A 89 -2.47 1.60 2.44
CA ASP A 89 -3.33 0.64 3.11
C ASP A 89 -4.48 0.13 2.23
N ILE A 90 -4.87 0.88 1.20
CA ILE A 90 -6.04 0.56 0.37
C ILE A 90 -5.68 0.42 -1.10
N THR A 91 -5.72 -0.79 -1.59
CA THR A 91 -5.61 -1.05 -3.04
C THR A 91 -6.64 -0.20 -3.80
N CYS A 92 -6.23 0.53 -4.82
CA CYS A 92 -7.02 1.46 -5.63
C CYS A 92 -7.12 2.91 -5.11
N ILE A 93 -6.63 3.25 -3.92
CA ILE A 93 -6.42 4.64 -3.53
C ILE A 93 -4.94 4.93 -3.76
N GLY A 94 -4.62 5.68 -4.82
CA GLY A 94 -3.25 6.11 -5.08
C GLY A 94 -2.96 7.47 -4.44
N PHE A 95 -1.68 7.85 -4.45
CA PHE A 95 -1.19 9.14 -3.94
C PHE A 95 -2.05 10.33 -4.40
N ARG A 96 -2.40 10.42 -5.68
CA ARG A 96 -3.18 11.56 -6.21
C ARG A 96 -4.56 11.70 -5.56
N THR A 97 -5.20 10.59 -5.22
CA THR A 97 -6.50 10.60 -4.52
C THR A 97 -6.32 11.01 -3.07
N ALA A 98 -5.31 10.46 -2.39
CA ALA A 98 -4.95 10.82 -1.03
C ALA A 98 -4.56 12.30 -0.91
N ASP A 99 -3.76 12.82 -1.85
CA ASP A 99 -3.35 14.23 -1.93
C ASP A 99 -4.55 15.18 -2.12
N LYS A 100 -5.50 14.79 -2.97
CA LYS A 100 -6.74 15.54 -3.16
C LYS A 100 -7.57 15.63 -1.88
N ILE A 101 -7.67 14.51 -1.13
CA ILE A 101 -8.34 14.51 0.18
C ILE A 101 -7.60 15.43 1.16
N ALA A 102 -6.28 15.27 1.27
CA ALA A 102 -5.44 16.05 2.18
C ALA A 102 -5.60 17.56 1.97
N LEU A 103 -5.48 18.01 0.73
CA LEU A 103 -5.62 19.44 0.39
C LEU A 103 -7.06 19.94 0.60
N ALA A 104 -8.08 19.14 0.27
CA ALA A 104 -9.47 19.51 0.47
C ALA A 104 -9.86 19.58 1.97
N THR A 105 -9.19 18.84 2.84
CA THR A 105 -9.37 18.90 4.30
C THR A 105 -8.61 20.05 4.96
N GLY A 106 -7.89 20.86 4.16
CA GLY A 106 -7.15 22.03 4.66
C GLY A 106 -5.73 21.72 5.15
N MET A 107 -5.18 20.54 4.81
CA MET A 107 -3.78 20.23 5.11
C MET A 107 -2.86 21.19 4.36
N ASP A 108 -1.80 21.65 5.05
CA ASP A 108 -0.81 22.53 4.43
C ASP A 108 -0.15 21.82 3.24
N GLY A 109 -0.19 22.47 2.08
CA GLY A 109 0.41 21.96 0.85
C GLY A 109 1.92 21.77 0.88
N ALA A 110 2.60 22.34 1.89
CA ALA A 110 4.03 22.22 2.10
C ALA A 110 4.41 21.39 3.35
N CYS A 111 3.44 20.66 3.95
CA CYS A 111 3.71 19.84 5.13
C CYS A 111 4.63 18.65 4.80
N GLU A 112 5.33 18.20 5.83
CA GLU A 112 6.31 17.12 5.75
C GLU A 112 5.69 15.80 5.23
N GLU A 113 4.50 15.44 5.73
CA GLU A 113 3.78 14.23 5.37
C GLU A 113 3.46 14.19 3.87
N ARG A 114 3.06 15.34 3.29
CA ARG A 114 2.79 15.47 1.86
C ARG A 114 4.05 15.26 1.03
N ILE A 115 5.15 15.90 1.44
CA ILE A 115 6.42 15.82 0.72
C ILE A 115 6.98 14.40 0.77
N LYS A 116 6.94 13.76 1.94
CA LYS A 116 7.33 12.36 2.12
C LYS A 116 6.53 11.43 1.22
N ALA A 117 5.22 11.54 1.24
CA ALA A 117 4.35 10.74 0.37
C ALA A 117 4.59 11.02 -1.12
N GLY A 118 4.92 12.25 -1.49
CA GLY A 118 5.29 12.64 -2.85
C GLY A 118 6.61 12.04 -3.32
N LEU A 119 7.63 12.00 -2.46
CA LEU A 119 8.90 11.35 -2.71
C LEU A 119 8.73 9.83 -2.91
N GLU A 120 7.99 9.18 -2.02
CA GLU A 120 7.66 7.76 -2.13
C GLU A 120 6.88 7.45 -3.43
N TYR A 121 5.94 8.30 -3.78
CA TYR A 121 5.18 8.15 -5.03
C TYR A 121 6.08 8.29 -6.26
N ALA A 122 6.99 9.27 -6.29
CA ALA A 122 7.93 9.46 -7.39
C ALA A 122 8.87 8.25 -7.55
N LEU A 123 9.38 7.70 -6.46
CA LEU A 123 10.16 6.46 -6.45
C LEU A 123 9.37 5.27 -7.00
N ASN A 124 8.13 5.09 -6.55
CA ASN A 124 7.27 4.00 -7.01
C ASN A 124 6.86 4.15 -8.49
N GLN A 125 6.72 5.38 -9.00
CA GLN A 125 6.50 5.63 -10.43
C GLN A 125 7.73 5.21 -11.25
N ALA A 126 8.93 5.55 -10.80
CA ALA A 126 10.17 5.12 -11.45
C ALA A 126 10.30 3.59 -11.42
N ALA A 127 9.99 2.95 -10.30
CA ALA A 127 9.97 1.49 -10.18
C ALA A 127 8.99 0.83 -11.16
N SER A 128 7.80 1.42 -11.31
CA SER A 128 6.79 0.96 -12.29
C SER A 128 7.25 1.13 -13.74
N ALA A 129 8.16 2.07 -14.00
CA ALA A 129 8.81 2.27 -15.30
C ALA A 129 10.04 1.36 -15.53
N GLY A 130 10.35 0.47 -14.57
CA GLY A 130 11.44 -0.50 -14.66
C GLY A 130 12.77 -0.05 -14.05
N HIS A 131 12.79 1.05 -13.29
CA HIS A 131 13.98 1.53 -12.61
C HIS A 131 14.07 0.98 -11.19
N THR A 132 15.23 0.49 -10.77
CA THR A 132 15.46 0.02 -9.41
C THR A 132 15.81 1.16 -8.46
N CYS A 133 16.40 2.22 -8.97
CA CYS A 133 16.79 3.42 -8.22
C CYS A 133 16.64 4.69 -9.08
N VAL A 134 16.72 5.83 -8.42
CA VAL A 134 16.61 7.15 -9.06
C VAL A 134 17.73 8.06 -8.56
N PRO A 135 18.45 8.79 -9.44
CA PRO A 135 19.37 9.83 -9.00
C PRO A 135 18.67 10.90 -8.14
N GLU A 136 19.32 11.34 -7.05
CA GLU A 136 18.79 12.35 -6.11
C GLU A 136 18.21 13.57 -6.84
N GLU A 137 18.97 14.18 -7.73
CA GLU A 137 18.53 15.38 -8.45
C GLU A 137 17.27 15.17 -9.26
N LEU A 138 17.14 13.99 -9.88
CA LEU A 138 15.94 13.62 -10.64
C LEU A 138 14.74 13.43 -9.73
N LEU A 139 14.93 12.74 -8.61
CA LEU A 139 13.86 12.50 -7.62
C LEU A 139 13.33 13.83 -7.08
N LEU A 140 14.23 14.73 -6.65
CA LEU A 140 13.84 16.04 -6.12
C LEU A 140 13.08 16.87 -7.16
N ARG A 141 13.60 16.92 -8.39
CA ARG A 141 12.96 17.66 -9.49
C ARG A 141 11.55 17.13 -9.80
N GLU A 142 11.39 15.80 -9.90
CA GLU A 142 10.08 15.21 -10.18
C GLU A 142 9.11 15.41 -9.02
N THR A 143 9.59 15.38 -7.77
CA THR A 143 8.77 15.67 -6.59
C THR A 143 8.31 17.13 -6.55
N VAL A 144 9.20 18.09 -6.83
CA VAL A 144 8.84 19.51 -6.96
C VAL A 144 7.77 19.71 -8.03
N ARG A 145 7.94 19.06 -9.19
CA ARG A 145 6.97 19.14 -10.29
C ARG A 145 5.62 18.52 -9.92
N LEU A 146 5.64 17.40 -9.21
CA LEU A 146 4.44 16.68 -8.76
C LEU A 146 3.62 17.51 -7.77
N LEU A 147 4.29 18.04 -6.75
CA LEU A 147 3.65 18.70 -5.61
C LEU A 147 3.42 20.20 -5.83
N GLN A 148 4.11 20.80 -6.81
CA GLN A 148 4.10 22.24 -7.09
C GLN A 148 4.48 23.11 -5.88
N VAL A 149 5.48 22.65 -5.12
CA VAL A 149 6.07 23.35 -3.97
C VAL A 149 7.48 23.81 -4.29
N SER A 150 8.05 24.68 -3.43
CA SER A 150 9.43 25.16 -3.65
C SER A 150 10.45 24.04 -3.50
N SER A 151 11.53 24.10 -4.27
CA SER A 151 12.62 23.14 -4.22
C SER A 151 13.32 23.13 -2.86
N SER A 152 13.40 24.26 -2.16
CA SER A 152 13.97 24.35 -0.82
C SER A 152 13.21 23.48 0.17
N VAL A 153 11.88 23.59 0.21
CA VAL A 153 11.04 22.81 1.15
C VAL A 153 11.13 21.32 0.88
N VAL A 154 11.14 20.91 -0.41
CA VAL A 154 11.34 19.48 -0.76
C VAL A 154 12.71 18.99 -0.31
N ASN A 155 13.76 19.80 -0.54
CA ASN A 155 15.12 19.44 -0.14
C ASN A 155 15.27 19.35 1.39
N ASP A 156 14.67 20.27 2.15
CA ASP A 156 14.76 20.26 3.61
C ASP A 156 14.15 18.97 4.20
N VAL A 157 12.97 18.56 3.71
CA VAL A 157 12.35 17.30 4.12
C VAL A 157 13.19 16.10 3.65
N PHE A 158 13.70 16.13 2.42
CA PHE A 158 14.53 15.07 1.90
C PHE A 158 15.81 14.87 2.75
N GLN A 159 16.50 15.95 3.11
CA GLN A 159 17.68 15.88 3.97
C GLN A 159 17.34 15.35 5.38
N LYS A 160 16.18 15.71 5.92
CA LYS A 160 15.69 15.17 7.17
C LYS A 160 15.48 13.65 7.08
N LEU A 161 14.82 13.16 6.02
CA LEU A 161 14.59 11.72 5.80
C LEU A 161 15.91 10.95 5.63
N LEU A 162 16.92 11.56 5.02
CA LEU A 162 18.27 11.00 4.95
C LEU A 162 18.92 10.90 6.33
N ALA A 163 18.83 11.96 7.13
CA ALA A 163 19.40 11.98 8.48
C ALA A 163 18.73 10.97 9.43
N GLU A 164 17.45 10.66 9.21
CA GLU A 164 16.68 9.67 9.96
C GLU A 164 16.81 8.22 9.41
N ASP A 165 17.68 8.01 8.40
CA ASP A 165 17.89 6.71 7.71
C ASP A 165 16.59 6.10 7.15
N MET A 166 15.66 6.97 6.73
CA MET A 166 14.38 6.56 6.16
C MET A 166 14.43 6.31 4.65
N LEU A 167 15.53 6.70 3.99
CA LEU A 167 15.77 6.48 2.57
C LEU A 167 16.99 5.58 2.37
N ARG A 168 16.89 4.61 1.46
CA ARG A 168 18.03 3.79 1.06
C ARG A 168 18.81 4.47 -0.04
N THR A 169 20.11 4.66 0.19
CA THR A 169 20.97 5.36 -0.74
C THR A 169 22.27 4.61 -1.01
N GLU A 170 22.78 4.76 -2.23
CA GLU A 170 24.13 4.33 -2.61
C GLU A 170 24.83 5.43 -3.40
N GLU A 171 26.15 5.53 -3.27
CA GLU A 171 26.95 6.41 -4.09
C GLU A 171 27.67 5.60 -5.19
N VAL A 172 27.33 5.88 -6.45
CA VAL A 172 27.92 5.21 -7.62
C VAL A 172 28.39 6.27 -8.60
N GLY A 173 29.70 6.28 -8.89
CA GLY A 173 30.27 7.21 -9.85
C GLY A 173 30.09 8.71 -9.50
N GLY A 174 29.99 9.04 -8.21
CA GLY A 174 29.75 10.40 -7.74
C GLY A 174 28.28 10.84 -7.78
N LEU A 175 27.37 9.93 -8.11
CA LEU A 175 25.93 10.16 -8.06
C LEU A 175 25.34 9.45 -6.84
N ARG A 176 24.50 10.14 -6.07
CA ARG A 176 23.69 9.52 -5.03
C ARG A 176 22.42 8.96 -5.67
N LEU A 177 22.25 7.64 -5.53
CA LEU A 177 21.09 6.90 -6.02
C LEU A 177 20.15 6.60 -4.84
N ILE A 178 18.85 6.83 -5.04
CA ILE A 178 17.81 6.62 -4.04
C ILE A 178 16.98 5.42 -4.46
N TYR A 179 16.78 4.49 -3.55
CA TYR A 179 16.05 3.25 -3.78
C TYR A 179 14.75 3.18 -2.99
N PRO A 180 13.67 2.61 -3.57
CA PRO A 180 12.62 2.02 -2.76
C PRO A 180 13.19 0.88 -1.91
N GLU A 181 12.84 0.80 -0.63
CA GLU A 181 13.40 -0.18 0.31
C GLU A 181 13.31 -1.62 -0.22
N TYR A 182 12.16 -2.01 -0.76
CA TYR A 182 11.94 -3.38 -1.27
C TYR A 182 12.83 -3.72 -2.47
N LEU A 183 13.14 -2.77 -3.35
CA LEU A 183 14.04 -2.99 -4.48
C LEU A 183 15.50 -3.07 -4.04
N TYR A 184 15.92 -2.21 -3.11
CA TYR A 184 17.24 -2.29 -2.50
C TYR A 184 17.48 -3.67 -1.90
N GLN A 185 16.54 -4.15 -1.07
CA GLN A 185 16.65 -5.47 -0.46
C GLN A 185 16.63 -6.60 -1.49
N ALA A 186 15.85 -6.48 -2.56
CA ALA A 186 15.83 -7.45 -3.64
C ALA A 186 17.19 -7.54 -4.35
N GLU A 187 17.82 -6.42 -4.68
CA GLU A 187 19.16 -6.39 -5.30
C GLU A 187 20.23 -7.00 -4.39
N VAL A 188 20.28 -6.58 -3.13
CA VAL A 188 21.24 -7.09 -2.15
C VAL A 188 21.09 -8.61 -1.94
N GLN A 189 19.86 -9.09 -1.81
CA GLN A 189 19.62 -10.52 -1.60
C GLN A 189 19.93 -11.33 -2.87
N THR A 190 19.59 -10.81 -4.04
CA THR A 190 19.89 -11.47 -5.32
C THR A 190 21.38 -11.58 -5.52
N SER A 191 22.12 -10.49 -5.30
CA SER A 191 23.60 -10.48 -5.38
C SER A 191 24.20 -11.52 -4.45
N LYS A 192 23.79 -11.56 -3.16
CA LYS A 192 24.27 -12.54 -2.19
C LYS A 192 23.97 -13.99 -2.61
N ARG A 193 22.80 -14.24 -3.21
CA ARG A 193 22.42 -15.57 -3.70
C ARG A 193 23.27 -15.98 -4.91
N LEU A 194 23.49 -15.09 -5.86
CA LEU A 194 24.33 -15.34 -7.03
C LEU A 194 25.77 -15.64 -6.64
N LEU A 195 26.35 -14.88 -5.68
CA LEU A 195 27.68 -15.15 -5.15
C LEU A 195 27.78 -16.55 -4.52
N LYS A 196 26.78 -16.92 -3.70
CA LYS A 196 26.72 -18.26 -3.10
C LYS A 196 26.61 -19.37 -4.17
N LEU A 197 25.81 -19.15 -5.22
CA LEU A 197 25.70 -20.12 -6.30
C LEU A 197 27.03 -20.27 -7.07
N ARG A 198 27.73 -19.16 -7.33
CA ARG A 198 29.07 -19.20 -7.92
C ARG A 198 30.03 -19.99 -7.06
N ASP A 199 30.11 -19.70 -5.77
CA ASP A 199 31.02 -20.38 -4.84
C ASP A 199 30.68 -21.87 -4.65
N LEU A 200 29.39 -22.25 -4.78
CA LEU A 200 28.95 -23.64 -4.78
C LEU A 200 29.31 -24.35 -6.09
N ALA A 201 29.24 -23.65 -7.23
CA ALA A 201 29.65 -24.23 -8.52
C ALA A 201 31.13 -24.63 -8.54
N ASP A 202 31.98 -23.83 -7.88
CA ASP A 202 33.42 -24.17 -7.73
C ASP A 202 33.64 -25.36 -6.79
N ALA A 203 32.70 -25.63 -5.88
CA ALA A 203 32.77 -26.76 -4.92
C ALA A 203 32.12 -28.05 -5.43
N LEU A 204 31.39 -28.02 -6.54
CA LEU A 204 30.86 -29.22 -7.16
C LEU A 204 32.04 -30.06 -7.71
N GLU A 205 32.23 -31.27 -7.21
CA GLU A 205 33.16 -32.23 -7.78
C GLU A 205 32.89 -32.35 -9.29
N LYS A 206 33.97 -32.54 -10.07
CA LYS A 206 33.87 -32.76 -11.52
C LYS A 206 33.00 -33.97 -11.79
N VAL A 207 31.74 -33.73 -11.94
CA VAL A 207 30.76 -34.78 -12.23
C VAL A 207 30.92 -35.14 -13.71
N ASN A 208 30.95 -36.43 -14.03
CA ASN A 208 30.92 -36.86 -15.41
C ASN A 208 29.50 -36.66 -15.98
N VAL A 209 29.30 -35.48 -16.59
CA VAL A 209 28.01 -35.03 -17.12
C VAL A 209 27.49 -36.00 -18.19
N ASP A 210 28.36 -36.52 -19.08
CA ASP A 210 27.97 -37.47 -20.11
C ASP A 210 27.40 -38.76 -19.55
N LYS A 211 27.98 -39.24 -18.43
CA LYS A 211 27.48 -40.43 -17.78
C LYS A 211 26.08 -40.20 -17.17
N ILE A 212 25.86 -39.05 -16.59
CA ILE A 212 24.54 -38.70 -16.01
C ILE A 212 23.51 -38.54 -17.12
N ILE A 213 23.85 -37.85 -18.20
CA ILE A 213 22.97 -37.71 -19.36
C ILE A 213 22.57 -39.07 -19.88
N GLY A 214 23.55 -39.98 -20.13
CA GLY A 214 23.27 -41.32 -20.62
C GLY A 214 22.41 -42.17 -19.70
N GLN A 215 22.61 -42.08 -18.36
CA GLN A 215 21.74 -42.75 -17.39
C GLN A 215 20.31 -42.20 -17.43
N TRP A 216 20.18 -40.89 -17.44
CA TRP A 216 18.86 -40.22 -17.48
C TRP A 216 18.11 -40.50 -18.79
N GLU A 217 18.80 -40.46 -19.96
CA GLU A 217 18.22 -40.82 -21.26
C GLU A 217 17.69 -42.26 -21.25
N SER A 218 18.45 -43.19 -20.62
CA SER A 218 18.05 -44.58 -20.48
C SER A 218 16.84 -44.79 -19.58
N GLU A 219 16.79 -44.08 -18.46
CA GLU A 219 15.68 -44.16 -17.48
C GLU A 219 14.41 -43.47 -18.01
N ALA A 220 14.55 -42.32 -18.65
CA ALA A 220 13.43 -41.54 -19.17
C ALA A 220 12.90 -42.06 -20.53
N GLY A 221 13.65 -42.90 -21.23
CA GLY A 221 13.33 -43.36 -22.58
C GLY A 221 13.33 -42.25 -23.64
N ILE A 222 14.10 -41.17 -23.40
CA ILE A 222 14.19 -39.97 -24.25
C ILE A 222 15.65 -39.75 -24.62
N VAL A 223 15.91 -39.34 -25.84
CA VAL A 223 17.25 -38.93 -26.30
C VAL A 223 17.28 -37.42 -26.46
N LEU A 224 18.20 -36.76 -25.73
CA LEU A 224 18.38 -35.31 -25.81
C LEU A 224 19.02 -34.92 -27.16
N ALA A 225 18.56 -33.80 -27.72
CA ALA A 225 19.21 -33.22 -28.89
C ALA A 225 20.59 -32.64 -28.49
N GLU A 226 21.54 -32.60 -29.47
CA GLU A 226 22.90 -32.11 -29.21
C GLU A 226 22.93 -30.72 -28.55
N ALA A 227 22.10 -29.76 -29.00
CA ALA A 227 21.99 -28.43 -28.41
C ALA A 227 21.53 -28.46 -26.92
N GLN A 228 20.73 -29.46 -26.53
CA GLN A 228 20.33 -29.64 -25.14
C GLN A 228 21.47 -30.22 -24.30
N LYS A 229 22.26 -31.14 -24.84
CA LYS A 229 23.46 -31.65 -24.20
C LYS A 229 24.52 -30.59 -24.01
N GLU A 230 24.76 -29.78 -25.07
CA GLU A 230 25.66 -28.61 -24.98
C GLU A 230 25.24 -27.62 -23.88
N ALA A 231 23.95 -27.33 -23.74
CA ALA A 231 23.44 -26.46 -22.69
C ALA A 231 23.62 -27.03 -21.27
N ILE A 232 23.70 -28.34 -21.09
CA ILE A 232 23.96 -28.99 -19.82
C ILE A 232 25.46 -28.97 -19.48
N HIS A 233 26.31 -28.95 -20.51
CA HIS A 233 27.76 -28.87 -20.35
C HIS A 233 28.28 -27.45 -20.10
N ALA A 234 27.49 -26.41 -20.44
CA ALA A 234 27.86 -25.01 -20.29
C ALA A 234 27.73 -24.53 -18.84
#